data_9483310d837b1c195de4c65690eec29c
#
_entry.id   9483310d837b1c195de4c65690eec29c
#
_cell.length_a   1.000
_cell.length_b   1.000
_cell.length_c   1.000
_cell.angle_alpha   90.00
_cell.angle_beta   90.00
_cell.angle_gamma   90.00
#
_symmetry.space_group_name_H-M   'P 1'
#
loop_
_entity.id
_entity.type
_entity.pdbx_description
1 polymer ?
#
loop_
_entity_poly.entity_id
_entity_poly.type
_entity_poly.pdbx_seq_one_letter_code
_entity_poly.pdbx_strand_id
1 'polypeptide(L)'
;MGITIGDVELKNCVLSQNGNVYTFTGTQDLKVDALSCTINAKGTIANSAVKVDMDIDATVGGLKQSVKVVYEGTRLTGSESSEAKITAFSFDMSNEANAIVIEQPVINEDNTITFRVDETKVKENADALKNLVPTFTISDKATSSVESGKAMNLSSDVTIAVTAEDGTIVEYVVKSPTKKCFDEVYF
;
A
#
# COMPACT_ATOMS: atom_id res chain seq x y z
N MET A 1 4.01 -8.47 17.22
CA MET A 1 3.52 -7.20 17.78
C MET A 1 4.35 -6.10 17.13
N GLY A 2 3.76 -5.24 16.31
CA GLY A 2 4.45 -4.11 15.67
C GLY A 2 4.39 -2.90 16.59
N ILE A 3 5.47 -2.12 16.68
CA ILE A 3 5.50 -0.83 17.37
C ILE A 3 5.44 0.24 16.29
N THR A 4 4.46 1.13 16.35
CA THR A 4 4.37 2.30 15.47
C THR A 4 5.13 3.44 16.14
N ILE A 5 6.18 3.95 15.49
CA ILE A 5 7.05 5.01 16.05
C ILE A 5 6.46 6.42 15.79
N GLY A 6 5.49 6.56 14.89
CA GLY A 6 4.96 7.88 14.49
C GLY A 6 5.95 8.66 13.62
N ASP A 7 5.76 9.97 13.56
CA ASP A 7 6.60 10.86 12.75
C ASP A 7 8.00 11.03 13.34
N VAL A 8 9.00 10.99 12.46
CA VAL A 8 10.41 11.23 12.83
C VAL A 8 10.81 12.62 12.37
N GLU A 9 11.06 13.52 13.31
CA GLU A 9 11.54 14.87 13.06
C GLU A 9 13.02 14.96 13.43
N LEU A 10 13.90 15.07 12.43
CA LEU A 10 15.33 15.26 12.69
C LEU A 10 15.61 16.65 13.22
N LYS A 11 16.19 16.71 14.40
CA LYS A 11 16.61 17.95 15.07
C LYS A 11 18.11 18.18 14.89
N ASN A 12 18.52 19.43 15.17
CA ASN A 12 19.93 19.82 15.10
C ASN A 12 20.57 19.50 13.74
N CYS A 13 19.83 19.67 12.65
CA CYS A 13 20.33 19.41 11.31
C CYS A 13 21.43 20.39 10.95
N VAL A 14 22.60 19.87 10.64
CA VAL A 14 23.74 20.64 10.10
C VAL A 14 23.77 20.42 8.60
N LEU A 15 23.56 21.50 7.83
CA LEU A 15 23.58 21.49 6.38
C LEU A 15 24.93 21.97 5.85
N SER A 16 25.49 21.26 4.89
CA SER A 16 26.70 21.65 4.14
C SER A 16 26.42 21.57 2.64
N GLN A 17 26.96 22.49 1.86
CA GLN A 17 26.81 22.55 0.41
C GLN A 17 28.18 22.50 -0.28
N ASN A 18 28.26 21.69 -1.32
CA ASN A 18 29.40 21.65 -2.23
C ASN A 18 28.88 21.57 -3.67
N GLY A 19 28.93 22.70 -4.40
CA GLY A 19 28.30 22.83 -5.70
C GLY A 19 26.78 22.58 -5.62
N ASN A 20 26.29 21.64 -6.40
CA ASN A 20 24.87 21.24 -6.43
C ASN A 20 24.53 20.08 -5.49
N VAL A 21 25.47 19.69 -4.63
CA VAL A 21 25.27 18.62 -3.64
C VAL A 21 25.12 19.25 -2.26
N TYR A 22 24.02 18.92 -1.61
CA TYR A 22 23.78 19.27 -0.21
C TYR A 22 23.92 18.01 0.64
N THR A 23 24.63 18.10 1.75
CA THR A 23 24.70 17.04 2.75
C THR A 23 24.17 17.56 4.07
N PHE A 24 23.50 16.72 4.82
CA PHE A 24 23.01 17.07 6.15
C PHE A 24 23.22 15.91 7.13
N THR A 25 23.32 16.26 8.38
CA THR A 25 23.24 15.32 9.50
C THR A 25 22.19 15.82 10.47
N GLY A 26 21.51 14.90 11.16
CA GLY A 26 20.51 15.26 12.16
C GLY A 26 20.35 14.12 13.16
N THR A 27 19.83 14.45 14.31
CA THR A 27 19.56 13.48 15.37
C THR A 27 18.18 13.68 15.95
N GLN A 28 17.59 12.59 16.43
CA GLN A 28 16.36 12.64 17.22
C GLN A 28 16.40 11.58 18.31
N ASP A 29 16.03 11.97 19.52
CA ASP A 29 15.71 11.05 20.60
C ASP A 29 14.20 10.94 20.75
N LEU A 30 13.68 9.72 20.72
CA LEU A 30 12.28 9.39 20.92
C LEU A 30 12.11 8.54 22.17
N LYS A 31 11.05 8.83 22.92
CA LYS A 31 10.63 8.02 24.05
C LYS A 31 9.11 7.83 23.99
N VAL A 32 8.68 6.60 23.78
CA VAL A 32 7.27 6.22 23.73
C VAL A 32 7.09 4.98 24.61
N ASP A 33 6.41 5.13 25.74
CA ASP A 33 6.20 4.06 26.73
C ASP A 33 7.52 3.40 27.17
N ALA A 34 7.65 2.10 26.91
CA ALA A 34 8.84 1.31 27.24
C ALA A 34 9.93 1.34 26.15
N LEU A 35 9.68 2.05 25.04
CA LEU A 35 10.62 2.26 23.94
C LEU A 35 11.37 3.56 24.15
N SER A 36 12.69 3.51 24.13
CA SER A 36 13.55 4.68 23.89
C SER A 36 14.43 4.40 22.68
N CYS A 37 14.55 5.36 21.76
CA CYS A 37 15.48 5.23 20.65
C CYS A 37 16.17 6.55 20.35
N THR A 38 17.43 6.43 19.91
CA THR A 38 18.22 7.52 19.33
C THR A 38 18.36 7.25 17.85
N ILE A 39 18.00 8.22 17.03
CA ILE A 39 18.12 8.18 15.58
C ILE A 39 19.23 9.13 15.18
N ASN A 40 20.23 8.64 14.46
CA ASN A 40 21.26 9.42 13.83
C ASN A 40 21.10 9.31 12.32
N ALA A 41 20.89 10.43 11.66
CA ALA A 41 20.68 10.46 10.23
C ALA A 41 21.77 11.25 9.51
N LYS A 42 22.17 10.77 8.33
CA LYS A 42 23.04 11.44 7.39
C LYS A 42 22.40 11.39 6.02
N GLY A 43 22.19 12.54 5.41
CA GLY A 43 21.54 12.61 4.12
C GLY A 43 22.35 13.37 3.09
N THR A 44 22.06 13.08 1.82
CA THR A 44 22.57 13.76 0.64
C THR A 44 21.42 14.11 -0.28
N ILE A 45 21.41 15.34 -0.79
CA ILE A 45 20.47 15.80 -1.81
C ILE A 45 21.30 16.23 -3.01
N ALA A 46 21.08 15.59 -4.16
CA ALA A 46 21.75 15.90 -5.42
C ALA A 46 20.81 15.59 -6.59
N ASN A 47 20.78 16.46 -7.60
CA ASN A 47 20.01 16.23 -8.85
C ASN A 47 18.54 15.81 -8.58
N SER A 48 17.87 16.50 -7.65
CA SER A 48 16.50 16.20 -7.21
C SER A 48 16.31 14.85 -6.50
N ALA A 49 17.37 14.07 -6.28
CA ALA A 49 17.33 12.86 -5.47
C ALA A 49 17.75 13.15 -4.03
N VAL A 50 17.12 12.48 -3.09
CA VAL A 50 17.52 12.47 -1.68
C VAL A 50 17.83 11.04 -1.26
N LYS A 51 18.91 10.88 -0.54
CA LYS A 51 19.26 9.64 0.16
C LYS A 51 19.56 9.96 1.61
N VAL A 52 18.96 9.18 2.51
CA VAL A 52 19.19 9.33 3.95
C VAL A 52 19.53 7.97 4.55
N ASP A 53 20.71 7.88 5.14
CA ASP A 53 21.14 6.73 5.92
C ASP A 53 20.85 7.04 7.41
N MET A 54 20.12 6.15 8.08
CA MET A 54 19.74 6.30 9.49
C MET A 54 20.23 5.12 10.31
N ASP A 55 20.97 5.41 11.38
CA ASP A 55 21.31 4.46 12.42
C ASP A 55 20.35 4.68 13.60
N ILE A 56 19.60 3.66 13.96
CA ILE A 56 18.58 3.71 15.01
C ILE A 56 19.00 2.76 16.13
N ASP A 57 19.32 3.33 17.28
CA ASP A 57 19.62 2.57 18.50
C ASP A 57 18.39 2.58 19.41
N ALA A 58 17.73 1.44 19.53
CA ALA A 58 16.49 1.27 20.27
C ALA A 58 16.71 0.44 21.54
N THR A 59 15.99 0.79 22.60
CA THR A 59 15.89 0.00 23.83
C THR A 59 14.42 -0.25 24.13
N VAL A 60 14.03 -1.52 24.21
CA VAL A 60 12.66 -1.95 24.51
C VAL A 60 12.72 -2.93 25.69
N GLY A 61 12.11 -2.57 26.81
CA GLY A 61 12.09 -3.41 28.00
C GLY A 61 13.49 -3.81 28.52
N GLY A 62 14.49 -2.93 28.31
CA GLY A 62 15.88 -3.18 28.70
C GLY A 62 16.73 -3.91 27.66
N LEU A 63 16.15 -4.40 26.58
CA LEU A 63 16.87 -5.02 25.45
C LEU A 63 17.28 -3.96 24.44
N LYS A 64 18.56 -3.96 24.08
CA LYS A 64 19.13 -3.04 23.08
C LYS A 64 19.13 -3.69 21.71
N GLN A 65 18.74 -2.91 20.70
CA GLN A 65 18.75 -3.30 19.29
C GLN A 65 19.15 -2.12 18.42
N SER A 66 20.03 -2.35 17.45
CA SER A 66 20.42 -1.35 16.46
C SER A 66 19.88 -1.74 15.09
N VAL A 67 19.28 -0.79 14.39
CA VAL A 67 18.71 -0.97 13.05
C VAL A 67 19.29 0.09 12.12
N LYS A 68 19.67 -0.33 10.91
CA LYS A 68 20.06 0.59 9.82
C LYS A 68 18.91 0.71 8.84
N VAL A 69 18.54 1.95 8.53
CA VAL A 69 17.49 2.26 7.56
C VAL A 69 18.07 3.16 6.48
N VAL A 70 17.80 2.85 5.23
CA VAL A 70 18.13 3.71 4.10
C VAL A 70 16.81 4.19 3.48
N TYR A 71 16.67 5.51 3.39
CA TYR A 71 15.58 6.14 2.67
C TYR A 71 16.12 6.74 1.37
N GLU A 72 15.46 6.48 0.25
CA GLU A 72 15.74 7.08 -1.04
C GLU A 72 14.44 7.66 -1.62
N GLY A 73 14.53 8.86 -2.18
CA GLY A 73 13.39 9.54 -2.75
C GLY A 73 13.81 10.57 -3.79
N THR A 74 12.85 11.12 -4.52
CA THR A 74 13.05 12.21 -5.46
C THR A 74 12.21 13.41 -5.06
N ARG A 75 12.71 14.61 -5.40
CA ARG A 75 11.94 15.83 -5.20
C ARG A 75 10.76 15.85 -6.17
N LEU A 76 9.57 16.04 -5.66
CA LEU A 76 8.39 16.33 -6.48
C LEU A 76 8.57 17.70 -7.15
N THR A 77 8.25 17.79 -8.43
CA THR A 77 8.39 19.01 -9.23
C THR A 77 7.09 19.80 -9.32
N GLY A 78 5.97 19.19 -8.88
CA GLY A 78 4.62 19.71 -8.98
C GLY A 78 3.95 19.47 -10.34
N SER A 79 4.64 18.71 -11.22
CA SER A 79 4.08 18.24 -12.50
C SER A 79 3.69 16.76 -12.49
N GLU A 80 3.87 16.10 -11.35
CA GLU A 80 3.49 14.70 -11.16
C GLU A 80 1.97 14.55 -11.21
N SER A 81 1.52 13.43 -11.76
CA SER A 81 0.08 13.12 -11.82
C SER A 81 -0.45 12.78 -10.43
N SER A 82 -1.59 13.37 -10.07
CA SER A 82 -2.37 13.00 -8.87
C SER A 82 -3.41 11.90 -9.18
N GLU A 83 -3.42 11.35 -10.39
CA GLU A 83 -4.44 10.40 -10.80
C GLU A 83 -4.14 9.00 -10.27
N ALA A 84 -4.92 8.56 -9.28
CA ALA A 84 -4.84 7.26 -8.61
C ALA A 84 -6.10 6.44 -8.86
N LYS A 85 -6.31 5.95 -10.09
CA LYS A 85 -7.53 5.25 -10.48
C LYS A 85 -7.27 3.80 -10.90
N ILE A 86 -8.20 2.90 -10.55
CA ILE A 86 -8.38 1.64 -11.27
C ILE A 86 -9.27 1.96 -12.49
N THR A 87 -8.71 1.87 -13.69
CA THR A 87 -9.39 2.23 -14.95
C THR A 87 -10.16 1.07 -15.55
N ALA A 88 -9.77 -0.15 -15.26
CA ALA A 88 -10.48 -1.38 -15.62
C ALA A 88 -10.22 -2.46 -14.56
N PHE A 89 -11.23 -3.31 -14.34
CA PHE A 89 -11.12 -4.49 -13.48
C PHE A 89 -11.94 -5.61 -14.08
N SER A 90 -11.38 -6.81 -14.26
CA SER A 90 -12.03 -7.92 -14.93
C SER A 90 -11.54 -9.26 -14.44
N PHE A 91 -12.29 -10.32 -14.72
CA PHE A 91 -11.86 -11.71 -14.59
C PHE A 91 -11.76 -12.34 -15.99
N ASP A 92 -10.61 -12.91 -16.33
CA ASP A 92 -10.47 -13.71 -17.55
C ASP A 92 -11.24 -15.02 -17.37
N MET A 93 -12.31 -15.19 -18.15
CA MET A 93 -13.18 -16.36 -18.09
C MET A 93 -12.55 -17.61 -18.70
N SER A 94 -11.44 -17.49 -19.43
CA SER A 94 -10.66 -18.64 -19.91
C SER A 94 -9.78 -19.25 -18.79
N ASN A 95 -9.59 -18.53 -17.68
CA ASN A 95 -8.87 -19.02 -16.52
C ASN A 95 -9.82 -19.84 -15.64
N GLU A 96 -9.51 -21.13 -15.46
CA GLU A 96 -10.32 -22.06 -14.64
C GLU A 96 -10.54 -21.55 -13.19
N ALA A 97 -9.58 -20.81 -12.62
CA ALA A 97 -9.73 -20.21 -11.29
C ALA A 97 -10.91 -19.22 -11.21
N ASN A 98 -11.29 -18.62 -12.34
CA ASN A 98 -12.38 -17.65 -12.44
C ASN A 98 -13.71 -18.28 -12.86
N ALA A 99 -13.80 -19.59 -13.05
CA ALA A 99 -14.98 -20.30 -13.58
C ALA A 99 -16.24 -20.17 -12.73
N ILE A 100 -16.12 -19.67 -11.50
CA ILE A 100 -17.27 -19.37 -10.63
C ILE A 100 -17.85 -17.97 -10.86
N VAL A 101 -17.16 -17.06 -11.54
CA VAL A 101 -17.63 -15.71 -11.82
C VAL A 101 -18.72 -15.77 -12.92
N ILE A 102 -19.87 -15.18 -12.69
CA ILE A 102 -21.01 -15.16 -13.62
C ILE A 102 -21.32 -13.78 -14.17
N GLU A 103 -20.90 -12.71 -13.48
CA GLU A 103 -20.98 -11.33 -13.96
C GLU A 103 -19.65 -10.64 -13.75
N GLN A 104 -19.19 -9.92 -14.78
CA GLN A 104 -17.95 -9.17 -14.71
C GLN A 104 -18.05 -8.02 -13.69
N PRO A 105 -16.92 -7.64 -13.09
CA PRO A 105 -16.88 -6.60 -12.08
C PRO A 105 -17.35 -5.24 -12.59
N VAL A 106 -17.99 -4.48 -11.70
CA VAL A 106 -18.35 -3.07 -11.88
C VAL A 106 -17.58 -2.25 -10.85
N ILE A 107 -16.90 -1.22 -11.34
CA ILE A 107 -16.25 -0.20 -10.49
C ILE A 107 -17.32 0.86 -10.21
N ASN A 108 -17.72 1.03 -8.97
CA ASN A 108 -18.72 1.99 -8.54
C ASN A 108 -18.10 3.36 -8.21
N GLU A 109 -18.92 4.42 -8.18
CA GLU A 109 -18.48 5.80 -7.88
C GLU A 109 -17.88 5.96 -6.48
N ASP A 110 -18.23 5.09 -5.54
CA ASP A 110 -17.69 5.05 -4.17
C ASP A 110 -16.40 4.25 -4.04
N ASN A 111 -15.74 3.94 -5.15
CA ASN A 111 -14.54 3.10 -5.24
C ASN A 111 -14.74 1.66 -4.75
N THR A 112 -15.97 1.18 -4.66
CA THR A 112 -16.21 -0.25 -4.46
C THR A 112 -16.21 -0.97 -5.81
N ILE A 113 -15.73 -2.22 -5.81
CA ILE A 113 -15.74 -3.11 -6.97
C ILE A 113 -16.61 -4.30 -6.62
N THR A 114 -17.71 -4.46 -7.36
CA THR A 114 -18.70 -5.52 -7.12
C THR A 114 -18.77 -6.48 -8.30
N PHE A 115 -18.93 -7.76 -8.04
CA PHE A 115 -19.09 -8.82 -9.06
C PHE A 115 -19.99 -9.92 -8.51
N ARG A 116 -20.41 -10.85 -9.39
CA ARG A 116 -21.26 -11.97 -8.99
C ARG A 116 -20.63 -13.32 -9.31
N VAL A 117 -20.90 -14.28 -8.46
CA VAL A 117 -20.42 -15.66 -8.58
C VAL A 117 -21.60 -16.64 -8.57
N ASP A 118 -21.37 -17.83 -9.09
CA ASP A 118 -22.28 -18.96 -8.98
C ASP A 118 -22.27 -19.49 -7.54
N GLU A 119 -23.35 -19.20 -6.80
CA GLU A 119 -23.49 -19.57 -5.39
C GLU A 119 -23.48 -21.09 -5.18
N THR A 120 -23.95 -21.87 -6.16
CA THR A 120 -23.95 -23.34 -6.07
C THR A 120 -22.52 -23.84 -6.05
N LYS A 121 -21.68 -23.37 -6.97
CA LYS A 121 -20.27 -23.72 -7.04
C LYS A 121 -19.49 -23.26 -5.81
N VAL A 122 -19.83 -22.09 -5.25
CA VAL A 122 -19.21 -21.60 -4.00
C VAL A 122 -19.62 -22.46 -2.81
N LYS A 123 -20.87 -22.93 -2.74
CA LYS A 123 -21.32 -23.86 -1.68
C LYS A 123 -20.65 -25.23 -1.78
N GLU A 124 -20.39 -25.71 -3.00
CA GLU A 124 -19.66 -26.95 -3.25
C GLU A 124 -18.17 -26.83 -2.94
N ASN A 125 -17.58 -25.68 -3.19
CA ASN A 125 -16.15 -25.41 -2.95
C ASN A 125 -15.93 -23.96 -2.47
N ALA A 126 -15.99 -23.75 -1.15
CA ALA A 126 -15.77 -22.44 -0.54
C ALA A 126 -14.34 -21.88 -0.78
N ASP A 127 -13.37 -22.75 -1.09
CA ASP A 127 -12.00 -22.35 -1.37
C ASP A 127 -11.86 -21.73 -2.79
N ALA A 128 -12.85 -21.87 -3.65
CA ALA A 128 -12.85 -21.26 -4.98
C ALA A 128 -12.73 -19.72 -4.91
N LEU A 129 -13.29 -19.07 -3.87
CA LEU A 129 -13.16 -17.63 -3.65
C LEU A 129 -11.74 -17.21 -3.20
N LYS A 130 -10.93 -18.12 -2.72
CA LYS A 130 -9.58 -17.81 -2.20
C LYS A 130 -8.53 -17.68 -3.29
N ASN A 131 -8.85 -18.13 -4.51
CA ASN A 131 -7.89 -18.22 -5.61
C ASN A 131 -8.36 -17.53 -6.90
N LEU A 132 -9.29 -16.58 -6.80
CA LEU A 132 -9.72 -15.81 -7.96
C LEU A 132 -8.55 -14.97 -8.50
N VAL A 133 -8.44 -14.87 -9.81
CA VAL A 133 -7.36 -14.16 -10.49
C VAL A 133 -7.93 -12.96 -11.25
N PRO A 134 -8.10 -11.81 -10.57
CA PRO A 134 -8.53 -10.59 -11.23
C PRO A 134 -7.39 -9.97 -12.03
N THR A 135 -7.73 -9.34 -13.15
CA THR A 135 -6.85 -8.45 -13.91
C THR A 135 -7.39 -7.04 -13.85
N PHE A 136 -6.51 -6.07 -13.64
CA PHE A 136 -6.89 -4.67 -13.61
C PHE A 136 -5.80 -3.78 -14.18
N THR A 137 -6.20 -2.60 -14.64
CA THR A 137 -5.32 -1.53 -15.09
C THR A 137 -5.50 -0.31 -14.19
N ILE A 138 -4.44 0.44 -14.00
CA ILE A 138 -4.42 1.65 -13.18
C ILE A 138 -4.00 2.85 -14.03
N SER A 139 -4.17 4.06 -13.49
CA SER A 139 -3.69 5.30 -14.10
C SER A 139 -2.22 5.23 -14.46
N ASP A 140 -1.83 5.96 -15.51
CA ASP A 140 -0.44 6.05 -15.93
C ASP A 140 0.46 6.53 -14.78
N LYS A 141 1.65 5.91 -14.64
CA LYS A 141 2.63 6.16 -13.58
C LYS A 141 2.17 5.88 -12.14
N ALA A 142 0.92 5.43 -11.94
CA ALA A 142 0.47 4.99 -10.62
C ALA A 142 1.02 3.61 -10.29
N THR A 143 1.02 3.28 -9.01
CA THR A 143 1.38 1.96 -8.48
C THR A 143 0.22 1.37 -7.67
N SER A 144 0.20 0.08 -7.48
CA SER A 144 -0.84 -0.63 -6.74
C SER A 144 -0.25 -1.46 -5.61
N SER A 145 -0.97 -1.57 -4.49
CA SER A 145 -0.57 -2.39 -3.34
C SER A 145 -0.62 -3.89 -3.61
N VAL A 146 -1.29 -4.31 -4.68
CA VAL A 146 -1.41 -5.70 -5.13
C VAL A 146 -1.07 -5.81 -6.60
N GLU A 147 -0.63 -6.98 -7.04
CA GLU A 147 -0.27 -7.22 -8.44
C GLU A 147 -1.47 -7.74 -9.25
N SER A 148 -1.73 -7.11 -10.41
CA SER A 148 -2.75 -7.56 -11.37
C SER A 148 -2.41 -8.95 -11.92
N GLY A 149 -3.41 -9.81 -12.09
CA GLY A 149 -3.21 -11.16 -12.62
C GLY A 149 -2.66 -12.17 -11.59
N LYS A 150 -2.64 -11.84 -10.32
CA LYS A 150 -2.29 -12.77 -9.23
C LYS A 150 -3.53 -13.27 -8.50
N ALA A 151 -3.43 -14.45 -7.92
CA ALA A 151 -4.49 -15.03 -7.11
C ALA A 151 -4.79 -14.13 -5.90
N MET A 152 -6.07 -13.86 -5.68
CA MET A 152 -6.58 -13.01 -4.61
C MET A 152 -7.66 -13.76 -3.82
N ASN A 153 -7.57 -13.66 -2.50
CA ASN A 153 -8.60 -14.23 -1.61
C ASN A 153 -9.77 -13.25 -1.46
N LEU A 154 -10.85 -13.50 -2.20
CA LEU A 154 -12.08 -12.71 -2.19
C LEU A 154 -13.22 -13.34 -1.34
N SER A 155 -12.88 -14.24 -0.42
CA SER A 155 -13.85 -14.71 0.60
C SER A 155 -14.21 -13.63 1.64
N SER A 156 -13.48 -12.53 1.68
CA SER A 156 -13.75 -11.30 2.41
C SER A 156 -13.43 -10.09 1.54
N ASP A 157 -13.90 -8.91 1.95
CA ASP A 157 -13.56 -7.66 1.27
C ASP A 157 -12.04 -7.46 1.23
N VAL A 158 -11.50 -7.03 0.09
CA VAL A 158 -10.07 -6.75 -0.11
C VAL A 158 -9.88 -5.31 -0.54
N THR A 159 -9.02 -4.59 0.15
CA THR A 159 -8.66 -3.21 -0.20
C THR A 159 -7.43 -3.21 -1.10
N ILE A 160 -7.53 -2.48 -2.21
CA ILE A 160 -6.44 -2.19 -3.15
C ILE A 160 -6.14 -0.70 -3.05
N ALA A 161 -4.97 -0.34 -2.56
CA ALA A 161 -4.49 1.03 -2.57
C ALA A 161 -3.78 1.31 -3.90
N VAL A 162 -4.21 2.35 -4.60
CA VAL A 162 -3.55 2.89 -5.80
C VAL A 162 -2.86 4.18 -5.40
N THR A 163 -1.57 4.27 -5.66
CA THR A 163 -0.75 5.45 -5.35
C THR A 163 -0.33 6.14 -6.65
N ALA A 164 -0.73 7.38 -6.82
CA ALA A 164 -0.34 8.24 -7.94
C ALA A 164 1.14 8.63 -7.89
N GLU A 165 1.65 9.23 -8.97
CA GLU A 165 3.03 9.70 -9.08
C GLU A 165 3.39 10.76 -8.01
N ASP A 166 2.43 11.61 -7.61
CA ASP A 166 2.62 12.65 -6.58
C ASP A 166 2.46 12.13 -5.14
N GLY A 167 2.17 10.83 -4.97
CA GLY A 167 1.93 10.20 -3.67
C GLY A 167 0.48 10.22 -3.21
N THR A 168 -0.46 10.78 -3.99
CA THR A 168 -1.90 10.70 -3.69
C THR A 168 -2.35 9.24 -3.69
N ILE A 169 -3.07 8.82 -2.65
CA ILE A 169 -3.54 7.44 -2.49
C ILE A 169 -5.06 7.41 -2.57
N VAL A 170 -5.59 6.49 -3.38
CA VAL A 170 -7.01 6.15 -3.44
C VAL A 170 -7.18 4.67 -3.15
N GLU A 171 -8.07 4.34 -2.23
CA GLU A 171 -8.40 2.98 -1.87
C GLU A 171 -9.64 2.49 -2.62
N TYR A 172 -9.54 1.30 -3.20
CA TYR A 172 -10.63 0.57 -3.82
C TYR A 172 -10.95 -0.67 -2.99
N VAL A 173 -12.23 -0.94 -2.76
CA VAL A 173 -12.66 -2.12 -1.99
C VAL A 173 -13.33 -3.12 -2.91
N VAL A 174 -12.66 -4.23 -3.18
CA VAL A 174 -13.27 -5.37 -3.88
C VAL A 174 -14.18 -6.08 -2.89
N LYS A 175 -15.48 -6.00 -3.12
CA LYS A 175 -16.48 -6.58 -2.22
C LYS A 175 -16.56 -8.09 -2.38
N SER A 176 -16.55 -8.79 -1.25
CA SER A 176 -16.83 -10.23 -1.25
C SER A 176 -18.25 -10.51 -1.76
N PRO A 177 -18.42 -11.40 -2.73
CA PRO A 177 -19.74 -11.71 -3.27
C PRO A 177 -20.68 -12.41 -2.26
N THR A 178 -20.12 -12.94 -1.17
CA THR A 178 -20.90 -13.69 -0.16
C THR A 178 -21.68 -12.81 0.81
N LYS A 179 -21.40 -11.49 0.88
CA LYS A 179 -22.08 -10.60 1.84
C LYS A 179 -23.45 -10.10 1.39
N LYS A 180 -23.84 -10.21 0.12
CA LYS A 180 -25.11 -9.67 -0.39
C LYS A 180 -26.31 -10.59 -0.28
N CYS A 181 -26.16 -11.85 0.10
CA CYS A 181 -27.26 -12.85 0.09
C CYS A 181 -28.17 -12.86 1.33
N PHE A 182 -27.91 -12.05 2.35
CA PHE A 182 -28.70 -12.13 3.60
C PHE A 182 -29.50 -10.88 3.96
N ASP A 183 -29.34 -9.76 3.28
CA ASP A 183 -30.00 -8.50 3.66
C ASP A 183 -31.24 -8.12 2.83
N GLU A 184 -31.64 -8.91 1.82
CA GLU A 184 -32.85 -8.64 1.02
C GLU A 184 -33.80 -9.84 0.98
N VAL A 185 -34.26 -10.29 2.16
CA VAL A 185 -35.52 -11.01 2.25
C VAL A 185 -36.48 -10.15 3.05
N TYR A 186 -37.14 -9.21 2.38
CA TYR A 186 -38.37 -8.62 2.90
C TYR A 186 -39.52 -9.62 2.65
N PHE A 187 -40.13 -10.07 3.75
CA PHE A 187 -41.43 -10.68 3.73
C PHE A 187 -42.51 -9.58 3.63
#